data_619855a0fa4f94a17d432f4885f61597
#
_entry.id   619855a0fa4f94a17d432f4885f61597
#
_cell.length_a   1.000
_cell.length_b   1.000
_cell.length_c   1.000
_cell.angle_alpha   90.00
_cell.angle_beta   90.00
_cell.angle_gamma   90.00
#
_symmetry.space_group_name_H-M   'P 1'
#
loop_
_entity.id
_entity.type
_entity.pdbx_description
1 polymer ?
#
loop_
_entity_poly.entity_id
_entity_poly.type
_entity_poly.pdbx_seq_one_letter_code
_entity_poly.pdbx_strand_id
1 'polypeptide(L)'
;MRYLLILSMLGLSIFLSACGSSANSTGAKEAVEDYVNALASNDEASLSALSCADWETSALTELDSLQAVTATLDGFSCQQSGTDGETALVNCEGKMILSYNDEDQELDLSTRTYRVVEQNGNWLVCGVQ
;
A
#
# COMPACT_ATOMS: atom_id res chain seq x y z
N MET A 1 56.36 36.48 32.54
CA MET A 1 54.92 36.77 32.49
C MET A 1 54.24 35.79 31.61
N ARG A 2 53.42 35.03 32.23
CA ARG A 2 52.93 33.75 31.72
C ARG A 2 51.50 33.97 31.26
N TYR A 3 51.23 33.81 29.98
CA TYR A 3 49.90 33.79 29.46
C TYR A 3 49.49 32.36 29.18
N LEU A 4 48.58 31.87 30.02
CA LEU A 4 47.91 30.59 29.83
C LEU A 4 46.83 30.78 28.75
N LEU A 5 47.06 30.18 27.59
CA LEU A 5 46.05 30.06 26.55
C LEU A 5 45.25 28.79 26.82
N ILE A 6 44.03 28.96 27.33
CA ILE A 6 43.06 27.89 27.46
C ILE A 6 42.40 27.75 26.09
N LEU A 7 42.75 26.71 25.35
CA LEU A 7 42.03 26.31 24.14
C LEU A 7 40.80 25.53 24.55
N SER A 8 39.65 26.19 24.47
CA SER A 8 38.35 25.56 24.58
C SER A 8 38.06 24.80 23.30
N MET A 9 38.23 23.47 23.31
CA MET A 9 37.73 22.60 22.26
C MET A 9 36.23 22.48 22.36
N LEU A 10 35.53 23.21 21.51
CA LEU A 10 34.10 23.08 21.31
C LEU A 10 33.85 21.82 20.45
N GLY A 11 33.55 20.72 21.12
CA GLY A 11 33.16 19.48 20.47
C GLY A 11 31.79 19.62 19.77
N LEU A 12 31.82 19.76 18.45
CA LEU A 12 30.65 19.74 17.59
C LEU A 12 30.14 18.30 17.46
N SER A 13 29.22 17.92 18.33
CA SER A 13 28.53 16.64 18.25
C SER A 13 27.57 16.68 17.05
N ILE A 14 27.97 16.08 15.94
CA ILE A 14 27.08 15.86 14.79
C ILE A 14 26.17 14.70 15.17
N PHE A 15 24.93 15.01 15.57
CA PHE A 15 23.87 14.01 15.63
C PHE A 15 23.50 13.61 14.21
N LEU A 16 24.03 12.47 13.76
CA LEU A 16 23.44 11.78 12.62
C LEU A 16 22.08 11.26 13.06
N SER A 17 21.05 12.04 12.77
CA SER A 17 19.67 11.52 12.80
C SER A 17 19.58 10.49 11.66
N ALA A 18 19.80 9.22 12.01
CA ALA A 18 19.40 8.12 11.16
C ALA A 18 17.87 8.17 11.07
N CYS A 19 17.34 8.77 10.01
CA CYS A 19 15.95 8.57 9.62
C CYS A 19 15.80 7.09 9.29
N GLY A 20 15.41 6.29 10.28
CA GLY A 20 15.01 4.92 10.09
C GLY A 20 13.83 4.87 9.12
N SER A 21 13.94 4.04 8.10
CA SER A 21 12.98 3.86 7.01
C SER A 21 11.65 3.21 7.42
N SER A 22 11.04 3.62 8.53
CA SER A 22 9.69 3.22 8.92
C SER A 22 8.59 4.04 8.23
N ALA A 23 8.96 5.02 7.40
CA ALA A 23 8.01 5.88 6.69
C ALA A 23 7.24 5.16 5.56
N ASN A 24 7.68 3.97 5.12
CA ASN A 24 7.16 3.32 3.91
C ASN A 24 5.99 2.36 4.17
N SER A 25 5.73 1.96 5.41
CA SER A 25 4.60 1.06 5.72
C SER A 25 3.23 1.68 5.46
N THR A 26 3.11 3.00 5.64
CA THR A 26 1.88 3.74 5.39
C THR A 26 1.58 3.82 3.89
N GLY A 27 2.58 4.09 3.06
CA GLY A 27 2.41 4.22 1.62
C GLY A 27 1.96 2.91 0.95
N ALA A 28 2.54 1.76 1.34
CA ALA A 28 2.14 0.46 0.83
C ALA A 28 0.68 0.13 1.21
N LYS A 29 0.30 0.38 2.46
CA LYS A 29 -1.07 0.21 2.96
C LYS A 29 -2.06 1.06 2.16
N GLU A 30 -1.79 2.36 2.03
CA GLU A 30 -2.65 3.30 1.31
C GLU A 30 -2.82 2.90 -0.16
N ALA A 31 -1.75 2.45 -0.83
CA ALA A 31 -1.82 1.98 -2.20
C ALA A 31 -2.78 0.79 -2.37
N VAL A 32 -2.82 -0.14 -1.41
CA VAL A 32 -3.76 -1.27 -1.43
C VAL A 32 -5.18 -0.81 -1.13
N GLU A 33 -5.36 0.10 -0.17
CA GLU A 33 -6.68 0.66 0.14
C GLU A 33 -7.26 1.39 -1.08
N ASP A 34 -6.46 2.19 -1.78
CA ASP A 34 -6.85 2.87 -3.01
C ASP A 34 -7.15 1.89 -4.15
N TYR A 35 -6.33 0.84 -4.30
CA TYR A 35 -6.52 -0.22 -5.29
C TYR A 35 -7.87 -0.96 -5.09
N VAL A 36 -8.18 -1.35 -3.86
CA VAL A 36 -9.45 -2.04 -3.55
C VAL A 36 -10.64 -1.10 -3.72
N ASN A 37 -10.49 0.18 -3.36
CA ASN A 37 -11.52 1.19 -3.61
C ASN A 37 -11.74 1.40 -5.12
N ALA A 38 -10.69 1.41 -5.93
CA ALA A 38 -10.80 1.51 -7.40
C ALA A 38 -11.55 0.29 -7.99
N LEU A 39 -11.28 -0.92 -7.49
CA LEU A 39 -12.04 -2.12 -7.86
C LEU A 39 -13.52 -1.98 -7.50
N ALA A 40 -13.85 -1.58 -6.27
CA ALA A 40 -15.22 -1.46 -5.80
C ALA A 40 -16.00 -0.36 -6.53
N SER A 41 -15.34 0.73 -6.90
CA SER A 41 -15.95 1.84 -7.64
C SER A 41 -15.93 1.69 -9.17
N ASN A 42 -15.37 0.61 -9.68
CA ASN A 42 -15.18 0.34 -11.11
C ASN A 42 -14.36 1.45 -11.81
N ASP A 43 -13.32 1.95 -11.14
CA ASP A 43 -12.44 2.99 -11.65
C ASP A 43 -11.19 2.38 -12.31
N GLU A 44 -11.31 2.12 -13.62
CA GLU A 44 -10.25 1.53 -14.45
C GLU A 44 -8.97 2.37 -14.46
N ALA A 45 -9.12 3.71 -14.57
CA ALA A 45 -7.96 4.60 -14.68
C ALA A 45 -7.12 4.61 -13.40
N SER A 46 -7.77 4.67 -12.24
CA SER A 46 -7.09 4.59 -10.94
C SER A 46 -6.47 3.21 -10.73
N LEU A 47 -7.18 2.14 -11.09
CA LEU A 47 -6.69 0.78 -10.94
C LEU A 47 -5.43 0.52 -11.79
N SER A 48 -5.41 0.98 -13.05
CA SER A 48 -4.22 0.92 -13.90
C SER A 48 -3.05 1.69 -13.30
N ALA A 49 -3.29 2.91 -12.81
CA ALA A 49 -2.26 3.75 -12.21
C ALA A 49 -1.67 3.17 -10.92
N LEU A 50 -2.43 2.37 -10.20
CA LEU A 50 -2.03 1.71 -8.94
C LEU A 50 -1.42 0.32 -9.15
N SER A 51 -1.35 -0.16 -10.38
CA SER A 51 -0.85 -1.50 -10.73
C SER A 51 0.53 -1.44 -11.36
N CYS A 52 1.39 -2.41 -11.03
CA CYS A 52 2.61 -2.67 -11.81
C CYS A 52 2.24 -3.06 -13.24
N ALA A 53 3.10 -2.75 -14.20
CA ALA A 53 2.89 -3.10 -15.61
C ALA A 53 2.63 -4.61 -15.82
N ASP A 54 3.34 -5.47 -15.09
CA ASP A 54 3.17 -6.93 -15.19
C ASP A 54 1.87 -7.44 -14.53
N TRP A 55 1.28 -6.66 -13.64
CA TRP A 55 0.05 -7.01 -12.92
C TRP A 55 -1.21 -6.36 -13.52
N GLU A 56 -1.07 -5.27 -14.25
CA GLU A 56 -2.17 -4.45 -14.76
C GLU A 56 -3.25 -5.28 -15.50
N THR A 57 -2.84 -6.19 -16.38
CA THR A 57 -3.79 -7.06 -17.12
C THR A 57 -4.64 -7.90 -16.17
N SER A 58 -4.04 -8.42 -15.09
CA SER A 58 -4.77 -9.22 -14.08
C SER A 58 -5.73 -8.35 -13.29
N ALA A 59 -5.31 -7.15 -12.91
CA ALA A 59 -6.16 -6.18 -12.21
C ALA A 59 -7.38 -5.78 -13.04
N LEU A 60 -7.18 -5.48 -14.32
CA LEU A 60 -8.27 -5.13 -15.24
C LEU A 60 -9.22 -6.31 -15.51
N THR A 61 -8.69 -7.53 -15.56
CA THR A 61 -9.53 -8.75 -15.67
C THR A 61 -10.41 -8.92 -14.43
N GLU A 62 -9.89 -8.65 -13.24
CA GLU A 62 -10.67 -8.66 -12.01
C GLU A 62 -11.76 -7.58 -12.05
N LEU A 63 -11.41 -6.36 -12.46
CA LEU A 63 -12.36 -5.27 -12.62
C LEU A 63 -13.50 -5.62 -13.59
N ASP A 64 -13.17 -6.21 -14.74
CA ASP A 64 -14.14 -6.64 -15.73
C ASP A 64 -15.16 -7.65 -15.15
N SER A 65 -14.71 -8.51 -14.25
CA SER A 65 -15.59 -9.47 -13.58
C SER A 65 -16.62 -8.82 -12.64
N LEU A 66 -16.35 -7.58 -12.21
CA LEU A 66 -17.19 -6.81 -11.29
C LEU A 66 -18.15 -5.84 -12.02
N GLN A 67 -18.06 -5.68 -13.33
CA GLN A 67 -18.85 -4.70 -14.07
C GLN A 67 -20.37 -4.93 -14.01
N ALA A 68 -20.81 -6.18 -13.82
CA ALA A 68 -22.22 -6.53 -13.77
C ALA A 68 -22.82 -6.42 -12.35
N VAL A 69 -22.03 -6.10 -11.34
CA VAL A 69 -22.43 -6.04 -9.93
C VAL A 69 -22.19 -4.65 -9.36
N THR A 70 -22.91 -4.33 -8.30
CA THR A 70 -22.59 -3.18 -7.46
C THR A 70 -21.72 -3.68 -6.31
N ALA A 71 -20.53 -3.14 -6.18
CA ALA A 71 -19.59 -3.50 -5.12
C ALA A 71 -19.58 -2.42 -4.03
N THR A 72 -19.66 -2.82 -2.77
CA THR A 72 -19.49 -1.95 -1.60
C THR A 72 -18.54 -2.58 -0.61
N LEU A 73 -17.78 -1.75 0.11
CA LEU A 73 -16.82 -2.22 1.13
C LEU A 73 -17.44 -2.12 2.52
N ASP A 74 -17.31 -3.18 3.31
CA ASP A 74 -17.79 -3.26 4.68
C ASP A 74 -16.66 -3.64 5.64
N GLY A 75 -16.42 -2.80 6.64
CA GLY A 75 -15.36 -2.99 7.64
C GLY A 75 -13.94 -3.05 7.05
N PHE A 76 -13.74 -2.43 5.89
CA PHE A 76 -12.50 -2.51 5.13
C PHE A 76 -11.39 -1.65 5.75
N SER A 77 -10.26 -2.27 5.97
CA SER A 77 -9.00 -1.62 6.34
C SER A 77 -7.82 -2.52 6.00
N CYS A 78 -6.66 -1.95 5.73
CA CYS A 78 -5.46 -2.69 5.41
C CYS A 78 -4.31 -2.35 6.35
N GLN A 79 -3.34 -3.25 6.43
CA GLN A 79 -2.08 -3.01 7.15
C GLN A 79 -0.95 -3.83 6.51
N GLN A 80 0.25 -3.30 6.57
CA GLN A 80 1.42 -4.04 6.17
C GLN A 80 1.70 -5.15 7.19
N SER A 81 1.78 -6.39 6.72
CA SER A 81 2.02 -7.59 7.55
C SER A 81 3.47 -8.06 7.52
N GLY A 82 4.26 -7.60 6.57
CA GLY A 82 5.66 -8.00 6.42
C GLY A 82 6.29 -7.49 5.14
N THR A 83 7.45 -8.06 4.82
CA THR A 83 8.19 -7.78 3.59
C THR A 83 8.77 -9.07 3.02
N ASP A 84 8.91 -9.09 1.70
CA ASP A 84 9.64 -10.11 0.95
C ASP A 84 10.64 -9.38 0.04
N GLY A 85 11.89 -9.22 0.53
CA GLY A 85 12.87 -8.34 -0.12
C GLY A 85 12.39 -6.89 -0.16
N GLU A 86 12.29 -6.32 -1.35
CA GLU A 86 11.78 -4.94 -1.58
C GLU A 86 10.26 -4.88 -1.72
N THR A 87 9.59 -6.03 -1.67
CA THR A 87 8.13 -6.13 -1.77
C THR A 87 7.52 -6.03 -0.38
N ALA A 88 6.64 -5.06 -0.18
CA ALA A 88 5.78 -5.00 1.00
C ALA A 88 4.62 -5.98 0.85
N LEU A 89 4.31 -6.68 1.93
CA LEU A 89 3.14 -7.56 2.02
C LEU A 89 2.06 -6.86 2.82
N VAL A 90 0.88 -6.71 2.24
CA VAL A 90 -0.25 -6.00 2.86
C VAL A 90 -1.44 -6.95 2.92
N ASN A 91 -2.00 -7.08 4.12
CA ASN A 91 -3.25 -7.80 4.36
C ASN A 91 -4.36 -6.80 4.69
N CYS A 92 -5.58 -7.13 4.30
CA CYS A 92 -6.75 -6.34 4.60
C CYS A 92 -7.72 -7.12 5.47
N GLU A 93 -8.62 -6.40 6.10
CA GLU A 93 -9.76 -6.93 6.83
C GLU A 93 -11.05 -6.43 6.17
N GLY A 94 -12.17 -7.04 6.52
CA GLY A 94 -13.45 -6.69 5.98
C GLY A 94 -13.82 -7.47 4.73
N LYS A 95 -14.85 -7.03 4.06
CA LYS A 95 -15.42 -7.71 2.90
C LYS A 95 -15.87 -6.73 1.84
N MET A 96 -15.93 -7.22 0.61
CA MET A 96 -16.59 -6.57 -0.48
C MET A 96 -17.95 -7.25 -0.70
N ILE A 97 -19.02 -6.49 -0.60
CA ILE A 97 -20.38 -6.95 -0.86
C ILE A 97 -20.67 -6.72 -2.33
N LEU A 98 -20.98 -7.78 -3.04
CA LEU A 98 -21.31 -7.78 -4.47
C LEU A 98 -22.81 -8.01 -4.65
N SER A 99 -23.53 -6.99 -5.08
CA SER A 99 -24.98 -7.02 -5.25
C SER A 99 -25.37 -7.15 -6.72
N TYR A 100 -26.17 -8.15 -7.02
CA TYR A 100 -26.75 -8.39 -8.35
C TYR A 100 -28.20 -8.88 -8.22
N ASN A 101 -29.16 -8.19 -8.85
CA ASN A 101 -30.58 -8.54 -8.83
C ASN A 101 -31.15 -8.77 -7.40
N ASP A 102 -30.83 -7.89 -6.45
CA ASP A 102 -31.21 -7.96 -5.04
C ASP A 102 -30.62 -9.18 -4.28
N GLU A 103 -29.65 -9.86 -4.85
CA GLU A 103 -28.86 -10.88 -4.18
C GLU A 103 -27.45 -10.36 -3.86
N ASP A 104 -27.01 -10.56 -2.62
CA ASP A 104 -25.70 -10.17 -2.15
C ASP A 104 -24.79 -11.37 -1.99
N GLN A 105 -23.56 -11.22 -2.48
CA GLN A 105 -22.46 -12.14 -2.24
C GLN A 105 -21.34 -11.41 -1.49
N GLU A 106 -20.70 -12.10 -0.56
CA GLU A 106 -19.60 -11.55 0.21
C GLU A 106 -18.28 -12.12 -0.28
N LEU A 107 -17.34 -11.22 -0.61
CA LEU A 107 -15.95 -11.56 -0.85
C LEU A 107 -15.13 -11.16 0.37
N ASP A 108 -14.59 -12.16 1.09
CA ASP A 108 -13.73 -11.94 2.25
C ASP A 108 -12.35 -11.45 1.80
N LEU A 109 -12.01 -10.21 2.18
CA LEU A 109 -10.74 -9.57 1.82
C LEU A 109 -9.58 -10.02 2.72
N SER A 110 -9.87 -10.64 3.87
CA SER A 110 -8.84 -11.13 4.80
C SER A 110 -8.08 -12.36 4.27
N THR A 111 -8.59 -13.01 3.25
CA THR A 111 -7.96 -14.17 2.62
C THR A 111 -6.89 -13.81 1.60
N ARG A 112 -6.70 -12.51 1.32
CA ARG A 112 -5.79 -12.00 0.30
C ARG A 112 -4.56 -11.36 0.91
N THR A 113 -3.41 -11.58 0.29
CA THR A 113 -2.17 -10.85 0.57
C THR A 113 -1.77 -10.09 -0.69
N TYR A 114 -1.66 -8.77 -0.58
CA TYR A 114 -1.24 -7.90 -1.67
C TYR A 114 0.27 -7.72 -1.64
N ARG A 115 0.89 -7.83 -2.81
CA ARG A 115 2.32 -7.59 -3.01
C ARG A 115 2.49 -6.21 -3.60
N VAL A 116 3.19 -5.35 -2.89
CA VAL A 116 3.31 -3.92 -3.23
C VAL A 116 4.77 -3.53 -3.34
N VAL A 117 5.12 -2.84 -4.41
CA VAL A 117 6.50 -2.41 -4.69
C VAL A 117 6.54 -0.90 -4.90
N GLU A 118 7.55 -0.25 -4.33
CA GLU A 118 7.80 1.16 -4.59
C GLU A 118 8.59 1.32 -5.90
N GLN A 119 8.01 2.04 -6.85
CA GLN A 119 8.63 2.35 -8.14
C GLN A 119 8.56 3.85 -8.40
N ASN A 120 9.72 4.49 -8.58
CA ASN A 120 9.80 5.94 -8.84
C ASN A 120 9.06 6.81 -7.80
N GLY A 121 9.11 6.39 -6.54
CA GLY A 121 8.43 7.09 -5.44
C GLY A 121 6.93 6.78 -5.29
N ASN A 122 6.38 5.90 -6.11
CA ASN A 122 4.99 5.46 -6.03
C ASN A 122 4.90 3.99 -5.60
N TRP A 123 3.96 3.69 -4.70
CA TRP A 123 3.64 2.33 -4.31
C TRP A 123 2.62 1.74 -5.28
N LEU A 124 2.96 0.59 -5.87
CA LEU A 124 2.14 -0.09 -6.86
C LEU A 124 1.84 -1.53 -6.42
N VAL A 125 0.61 -1.97 -6.64
CA VAL A 125 0.22 -3.38 -6.45
C VAL A 125 0.77 -4.20 -7.62
N CYS A 126 1.57 -5.21 -7.30
CA CYS A 126 2.25 -6.07 -8.27
C CYS A 126 1.81 -7.53 -8.20
N GLY A 127 0.83 -7.83 -7.37
CA GLY A 127 0.28 -9.18 -7.24
C GLY A 127 -0.66 -9.32 -6.06
N VAL A 128 -1.47 -10.35 -6.12
CA VAL A 128 -2.37 -10.81 -5.04
C VAL A 128 -2.24 -12.33 -4.92
N GLN A 129 -2.13 -12.82 -3.69
CA GLN A 129 -2.02 -14.25 -3.38
C GLN A 129 -2.91 -14.62 -2.19
#